data_24d4750a446270efdd0701a8383a86bf
#
_entry.id   24d4750a446270efdd0701a8383a86bf
#
_cell.length_a   1.000
_cell.length_b   1.000
_cell.length_c   1.000
_cell.angle_alpha   90.00
_cell.angle_beta   90.00
_cell.angle_gamma   90.00
#
_symmetry.space_group_name_H-M   'P 1'
#
loop_
_entity.id
_entity.type
_entity.pdbx_description
1 polymer ?
#
loop_
_entity_poly.entity_id
_entity_poly.type
_entity_poly.pdbx_seq_one_letter_code
_entity_poly.pdbx_strand_id
1 'polypeptide(L)'
;QKVAALYQPLSSSGALEREWAGFVAARRRLIHSHAAAMSVPDADAPHYFVYNPAFALQSHFEAIDDGSSYTVSGGYDGPISFKAIARSIELSPMLGCELTLYWLEQYGGGLFLPFKDASCGTATYAGGRYLIDSVKSAFLGISENGALRLDFNYSYFPSCAHDDRYICPLSPLENTLPVFIAAGECWHQDTVAC
;
A
#
# COMPACT_ATOMS: atom_id res chain seq x y z
N GLN A 1 -1.81 4.23 -16.23
CA GLN A 1 -0.91 5.32 -16.66
C GLN A 1 -0.83 6.45 -15.63
N LYS A 2 -1.96 6.92 -15.02
CA LYS A 2 -1.95 8.07 -14.09
C LYS A 2 -1.28 7.75 -12.73
N VAL A 3 -1.48 6.55 -12.18
CA VAL A 3 -0.82 6.11 -10.94
C VAL A 3 0.68 5.92 -11.18
N ALA A 4 1.07 5.35 -12.32
CA ALA A 4 2.48 5.20 -12.71
C ALA A 4 3.24 6.53 -12.67
N ALA A 5 2.61 7.62 -13.13
CA ALA A 5 3.22 8.95 -13.13
C ALA A 5 3.51 9.50 -11.72
N LEU A 6 2.86 8.97 -10.67
CA LEU A 6 3.14 9.34 -9.29
C LEU A 6 4.38 8.63 -8.73
N TYR A 7 4.53 7.32 -9.02
CA TYR A 7 5.55 6.49 -8.40
C TYR A 7 6.84 6.38 -9.22
N GLN A 8 6.77 6.54 -10.55
CA GLN A 8 7.92 6.41 -11.44
C GLN A 8 9.09 7.34 -11.07
N PRO A 9 8.88 8.63 -10.73
CA PRO A 9 9.99 9.48 -10.27
C PRO A 9 10.58 9.01 -8.95
N LEU A 10 9.74 8.48 -8.04
CA LEU A 10 10.14 8.06 -6.69
C LEU A 10 11.02 6.81 -6.70
N SER A 11 10.80 5.87 -7.63
CA SER A 11 11.56 4.63 -7.69
C SER A 11 13.06 4.83 -7.95
N SER A 12 13.43 5.95 -8.58
CA SER A 12 14.82 6.35 -8.83
C SER A 12 15.34 7.42 -7.87
N SER A 13 14.48 7.95 -6.97
CA SER A 13 14.85 9.01 -6.03
C SER A 13 15.57 8.44 -4.81
N GLY A 14 16.62 9.14 -4.37
CA GLY A 14 17.23 8.94 -3.06
C GLY A 14 16.67 9.87 -1.97
N ALA A 15 15.59 10.61 -2.26
CA ALA A 15 15.11 11.73 -1.44
C ALA A 15 13.59 11.65 -1.18
N LEU A 16 13.08 10.47 -0.84
CA LEU A 16 11.64 10.20 -0.67
C LEU A 16 10.96 11.20 0.27
N GLU A 17 11.56 11.51 1.41
CA GLU A 17 11.00 12.48 2.35
C GLU A 17 10.76 13.87 1.70
N ARG A 18 11.70 14.36 0.89
CA ARG A 18 11.56 15.65 0.21
C ARG A 18 10.47 15.63 -0.86
N GLU A 19 10.22 14.48 -1.45
CA GLU A 19 9.25 14.32 -2.54
C GLU A 19 7.85 14.00 -2.03
N TRP A 20 7.72 13.60 -0.77
CA TRP A 20 6.45 13.17 -0.18
C TRP A 20 5.33 14.22 -0.28
N ALA A 21 5.59 15.48 0.03
CA ALA A 21 4.57 16.54 -0.06
C ALA A 21 4.03 16.71 -1.49
N GLY A 22 4.93 16.61 -2.48
CA GLY A 22 4.57 16.63 -3.90
C GLY A 22 3.73 15.42 -4.31
N PHE A 23 4.09 14.24 -3.81
CA PHE A 23 3.34 13.00 -4.01
C PHE A 23 1.92 13.11 -3.43
N VAL A 24 1.77 13.54 -2.17
CA VAL A 24 0.46 13.73 -1.52
C VAL A 24 -0.42 14.66 -2.33
N ALA A 25 0.10 15.84 -2.74
CA ALA A 25 -0.64 16.79 -3.55
C ALA A 25 -1.06 16.20 -4.91
N ALA A 26 -0.17 15.44 -5.55
CA ALA A 26 -0.46 14.80 -6.84
C ALA A 26 -1.46 13.64 -6.69
N ARG A 27 -1.36 12.84 -5.62
CA ARG A 27 -2.29 11.75 -5.32
C ARG A 27 -3.70 12.29 -5.02
N ARG A 28 -3.82 13.36 -4.24
CA ARG A 28 -5.11 14.04 -4.01
C ARG A 28 -5.74 14.52 -5.32
N ARG A 29 -4.98 15.21 -6.17
CA ARG A 29 -5.47 15.60 -7.51
C ARG A 29 -5.92 14.42 -8.35
N LEU A 30 -5.20 13.30 -8.29
CA LEU A 30 -5.57 12.08 -9.00
C LEU A 30 -6.93 11.56 -8.52
N ILE A 31 -7.14 11.44 -7.22
CA ILE A 31 -8.40 10.99 -6.62
C ILE A 31 -9.53 11.93 -7.03
N HIS A 32 -9.38 13.25 -6.88
CA HIS A 32 -10.38 14.24 -7.32
C HIS A 32 -10.67 14.15 -8.82
N SER A 33 -9.67 13.97 -9.66
CA SER A 33 -9.88 13.83 -11.12
C SER A 33 -10.56 12.52 -11.53
N HIS A 34 -10.54 11.52 -10.65
CA HIS A 34 -11.28 10.27 -10.77
C HIS A 34 -12.57 10.25 -9.96
N ALA A 35 -12.83 11.28 -9.15
CA ALA A 35 -14.03 11.39 -8.31
C ALA A 35 -15.32 11.32 -9.14
N ALA A 36 -15.33 11.84 -10.37
CA ALA A 36 -16.45 11.64 -11.29
C ALA A 36 -16.72 10.15 -11.61
N ALA A 37 -15.69 9.29 -11.49
CA ALA A 37 -15.81 7.84 -11.63
C ALA A 37 -16.04 7.12 -10.29
N MET A 38 -15.63 7.71 -9.17
CA MET A 38 -15.66 7.10 -7.84
C MET A 38 -16.68 7.72 -6.91
N SER A 39 -17.37 8.81 -7.30
CA SER A 39 -18.38 9.51 -6.48
C SER A 39 -17.90 9.86 -5.05
N VAL A 40 -16.60 10.13 -4.89
CA VAL A 40 -16.02 10.51 -3.58
C VAL A 40 -16.22 12.01 -3.39
N PRO A 41 -17.01 12.45 -2.39
CA PRO A 41 -17.08 13.86 -2.01
C PRO A 41 -15.69 14.37 -1.59
N ASP A 42 -15.42 15.67 -1.77
CA ASP A 42 -14.15 16.29 -1.34
C ASP A 42 -13.86 16.08 0.16
N ALA A 43 -14.92 15.99 0.98
CA ALA A 43 -14.82 15.72 2.41
C ALA A 43 -14.31 14.31 2.74
N ASP A 44 -14.43 13.37 1.81
CA ASP A 44 -14.05 11.97 1.99
C ASP A 44 -12.74 11.63 1.27
N ALA A 45 -12.04 12.62 0.71
CA ALA A 45 -10.73 12.43 0.14
C ALA A 45 -9.73 12.02 1.26
N PRO A 46 -8.89 11.00 1.04
CA PRO A 46 -8.00 10.55 2.08
C PRO A 46 -7.05 11.65 2.53
N HIS A 47 -6.87 11.73 3.84
CA HIS A 47 -5.82 12.51 4.46
C HIS A 47 -4.54 11.68 4.51
N TYR A 48 -3.47 12.28 5.02
CA TYR A 48 -2.20 11.62 5.24
C TYR A 48 -1.70 11.93 6.64
N PHE A 49 -1.15 10.95 7.32
CA PHE A 49 -0.31 11.22 8.48
C PHE A 49 0.85 12.13 8.07
N VAL A 50 1.41 12.86 9.03
CA VAL A 50 2.66 13.60 8.81
C VAL A 50 3.76 12.60 8.46
N TYR A 51 4.66 12.97 7.52
CA TYR A 51 5.78 12.10 7.16
C TYR A 51 6.57 11.68 8.40
N ASN A 52 6.71 10.38 8.56
CA ASN A 52 7.43 9.80 9.70
C ASN A 52 8.59 8.94 9.18
N PRO A 53 9.85 9.40 9.33
CA PRO A 53 11.01 8.67 8.83
C PRO A 53 11.21 7.32 9.52
N ALA A 54 10.62 7.09 10.71
CA ALA A 54 10.66 5.79 11.38
C ALA A 54 9.94 4.68 10.59
N PHE A 55 9.03 5.04 9.68
CA PHE A 55 8.32 4.12 8.81
C PHE A 55 8.83 4.12 7.35
N ALA A 56 9.95 4.77 7.09
CA ALA A 56 10.68 4.67 5.84
C ALA A 56 11.66 3.49 5.91
N LEU A 57 11.15 2.28 5.70
CA LEU A 57 11.87 1.03 5.89
C LEU A 57 12.39 0.45 4.57
N GLN A 58 13.21 -0.55 4.70
CA GLN A 58 13.62 -1.46 3.61
C GLN A 58 13.85 -2.85 4.18
N SER A 59 13.71 -3.87 3.36
CA SER A 59 13.99 -5.25 3.76
C SER A 59 14.39 -6.10 2.58
N HIS A 60 15.24 -7.07 2.83
CA HIS A 60 15.43 -8.21 1.95
C HIS A 60 14.26 -9.19 2.10
N PHE A 61 14.06 -9.99 1.07
CA PHE A 61 13.02 -11.00 1.02
C PHE A 61 13.61 -12.33 0.64
N GLU A 62 13.22 -13.38 1.33
CA GLU A 62 13.52 -14.75 0.99
C GLU A 62 12.34 -15.39 0.29
N ALA A 63 12.62 -16.12 -0.79
CA ALA A 63 11.58 -16.83 -1.53
C ALA A 63 10.91 -17.88 -0.65
N ILE A 64 9.60 -17.99 -0.76
CA ILE A 64 8.80 -19.04 -0.10
C ILE A 64 8.00 -19.79 -1.16
N ASP A 65 7.76 -21.06 -0.92
CA ASP A 65 6.88 -21.92 -1.74
C ASP A 65 6.01 -22.74 -0.79
N ASP A 66 5.11 -22.06 -0.09
CA ASP A 66 4.19 -22.68 0.88
C ASP A 66 2.83 -23.03 0.25
N GLY A 67 2.66 -22.75 -1.05
CA GLY A 67 1.44 -23.01 -1.80
C GLY A 67 0.29 -22.06 -1.45
N SER A 68 0.48 -21.07 -0.62
CA SER A 68 -0.56 -20.11 -0.22
C SER A 68 -1.01 -19.28 -1.42
N SER A 69 -2.26 -19.46 -1.81
CA SER A 69 -2.90 -18.71 -2.90
C SER A 69 -4.27 -18.23 -2.47
N TYR A 70 -4.62 -17.04 -2.88
CA TYR A 70 -5.88 -16.36 -2.55
C TYR A 70 -6.58 -15.95 -3.82
N THR A 71 -7.91 -16.10 -3.84
CA THR A 71 -8.75 -15.64 -4.93
C THR A 71 -9.89 -14.80 -4.38
N VAL A 72 -10.01 -13.57 -4.86
CA VAL A 72 -11.14 -12.69 -4.59
C VAL A 72 -12.07 -12.73 -5.79
N SER A 73 -13.30 -13.17 -5.58
CA SER A 73 -14.30 -13.31 -6.64
C SER A 73 -15.22 -12.08 -6.68
N GLY A 74 -15.60 -11.65 -7.88
CA GLY A 74 -16.76 -10.78 -8.08
C GLY A 74 -16.46 -9.30 -8.31
N GLY A 75 -15.67 -8.93 -9.27
CA GLY A 75 -15.57 -7.56 -9.79
C GLY A 75 -15.91 -7.53 -11.28
N TYR A 76 -16.00 -6.32 -11.86
CA TYR A 76 -16.12 -6.12 -13.31
C TYR A 76 -14.95 -6.75 -14.07
N ASP A 77 -13.78 -6.85 -13.45
CA ASP A 77 -12.54 -7.36 -14.04
C ASP A 77 -12.34 -8.88 -13.81
N GLY A 78 -13.36 -9.56 -13.27
CA GLY A 78 -13.28 -10.99 -12.96
C GLY A 78 -12.55 -11.29 -11.63
N PRO A 79 -12.25 -12.57 -11.35
CA PRO A 79 -11.56 -12.95 -10.13
C PRO A 79 -10.11 -12.45 -10.13
N ILE A 80 -9.67 -11.97 -8.96
CA ILE A 80 -8.28 -11.54 -8.72
C ILE A 80 -7.60 -12.64 -7.90
N SER A 81 -6.60 -13.29 -8.46
CA SER A 81 -5.79 -14.29 -7.75
C SER A 81 -4.39 -13.74 -7.45
N PHE A 82 -3.87 -14.09 -6.28
CA PHE A 82 -2.52 -13.77 -5.89
C PHE A 82 -1.95 -14.88 -4.99
N LYS A 83 -0.66 -15.13 -5.12
CA LYS A 83 0.05 -16.16 -4.36
C LYS A 83 1.23 -15.60 -3.59
N ALA A 84 1.52 -16.17 -2.44
CA ALA A 84 2.71 -15.85 -1.66
C ALA A 84 3.96 -16.30 -2.43
N ILE A 85 4.97 -15.42 -2.52
CA ILE A 85 6.21 -15.70 -3.25
C ILE A 85 7.48 -15.48 -2.43
N ALA A 86 7.42 -14.59 -1.42
CA ALA A 86 8.58 -14.28 -0.59
C ALA A 86 8.13 -13.71 0.75
N ARG A 87 9.01 -13.73 1.74
CA ARG A 87 8.81 -13.15 3.07
C ARG A 87 9.99 -12.26 3.42
N SER A 88 9.72 -11.10 4.01
CA SER A 88 10.75 -10.23 4.56
C SER A 88 11.49 -10.92 5.70
N ILE A 89 12.72 -10.47 6.02
CA ILE A 89 13.56 -11.10 7.05
C ILE A 89 14.12 -10.10 8.08
N GLU A 90 13.71 -8.84 8.02
CA GLU A 90 14.31 -7.77 8.84
C GLU A 90 13.27 -6.86 9.52
N LEU A 91 11.97 -7.12 9.33
CA LEU A 91 10.91 -6.20 9.76
C LEU A 91 10.35 -6.51 11.16
N SER A 92 10.45 -7.76 11.63
CA SER A 92 9.90 -8.19 12.91
C SER A 92 10.29 -7.32 14.11
N PRO A 93 11.54 -6.83 14.24
CA PRO A 93 11.91 -5.99 15.40
C PRO A 93 11.14 -4.68 15.48
N MET A 94 10.71 -4.13 14.34
CA MET A 94 10.00 -2.86 14.26
C MET A 94 8.49 -3.05 14.10
N LEU A 95 8.06 -4.03 13.31
CA LEU A 95 6.66 -4.22 12.95
C LEU A 95 5.96 -5.34 13.76
N GLY A 96 6.72 -6.12 14.53
CA GLY A 96 6.22 -7.23 15.32
C GLY A 96 6.04 -8.53 14.54
N CYS A 97 6.12 -8.49 13.21
CA CYS A 97 6.16 -9.67 12.34
C CYS A 97 6.81 -9.33 11.00
N GLU A 98 7.13 -10.37 10.23
CA GLU A 98 7.56 -10.23 8.84
C GLU A 98 6.37 -10.09 7.91
N LEU A 99 6.59 -9.47 6.74
CA LEU A 99 5.58 -9.29 5.70
C LEU A 99 5.76 -10.30 4.57
N THR A 100 4.67 -10.88 4.14
CA THR A 100 4.62 -11.76 2.97
C THR A 100 4.35 -10.93 1.72
N LEU A 101 5.21 -11.08 0.73
CA LEU A 101 5.10 -10.50 -0.60
C LEU A 101 4.35 -11.47 -1.51
N TYR A 102 3.41 -10.94 -2.27
CA TYR A 102 2.57 -11.71 -3.19
C TYR A 102 2.86 -11.37 -4.64
N TRP A 103 2.48 -12.29 -5.51
CA TRP A 103 2.40 -12.10 -6.95
C TRP A 103 0.94 -12.12 -7.39
N LEU A 104 0.48 -11.05 -8.00
CA LEU A 104 -0.83 -10.98 -8.67
C LEU A 104 -0.77 -11.80 -9.96
N GLU A 105 -1.69 -12.75 -10.12
CA GLU A 105 -1.70 -13.71 -11.25
C GLU A 105 -2.51 -13.22 -12.46
N GLN A 106 -2.89 -11.96 -12.50
CA GLN A 106 -3.57 -11.34 -13.63
C GLN A 106 -2.64 -11.13 -14.81
N TYR A 107 -3.23 -10.83 -15.99
CA TYR A 107 -2.45 -10.53 -17.19
C TYR A 107 -1.37 -9.45 -16.91
N GLY A 108 -0.14 -9.82 -17.15
CA GLY A 108 1.03 -9.00 -16.85
C GLY A 108 1.67 -9.27 -15.49
N GLY A 109 0.94 -9.82 -14.53
CA GLY A 109 1.44 -10.12 -13.19
C GLY A 109 1.96 -8.90 -12.44
N GLY A 110 2.36 -9.07 -11.19
CA GLY A 110 3.00 -7.99 -10.46
C GLY A 110 3.19 -8.25 -8.97
N LEU A 111 4.16 -7.54 -8.37
CA LEU A 111 4.39 -7.55 -6.94
C LEU A 111 3.23 -6.87 -6.22
N PHE A 112 2.78 -7.48 -5.15
CA PHE A 112 1.70 -6.98 -4.32
C PHE A 112 2.02 -7.16 -2.83
N LEU A 113 1.93 -6.08 -2.06
CA LEU A 113 2.18 -6.07 -0.63
C LEU A 113 1.08 -5.30 0.10
N PRO A 114 -0.05 -5.96 0.37
CA PRO A 114 -1.08 -5.40 1.23
C PRO A 114 -0.71 -5.63 2.69
N PHE A 115 -1.18 -4.76 3.60
CA PHE A 115 -1.03 -4.95 5.03
C PHE A 115 -2.23 -4.38 5.80
N LYS A 116 -2.46 -4.94 6.97
CA LYS A 116 -3.27 -4.37 8.05
C LYS A 116 -2.38 -4.00 9.22
N ASP A 117 -2.82 -3.07 10.05
CA ASP A 117 -2.10 -2.66 11.24
C ASP A 117 -3.10 -2.25 12.33
N ALA A 118 -2.61 -1.91 13.52
CA ALA A 118 -3.47 -1.55 14.65
C ALA A 118 -4.31 -0.28 14.43
N SER A 119 -4.06 0.50 13.38
CA SER A 119 -4.87 1.67 13.00
C SER A 119 -6.15 1.30 12.24
N CYS A 120 -6.25 0.08 11.71
CA CYS A 120 -7.36 -0.36 10.87
C CYS A 120 -8.71 -0.30 11.59
N GLY A 121 -9.72 0.31 10.95
CA GLY A 121 -11.06 0.47 11.50
C GLY A 121 -11.20 1.63 12.47
N THR A 122 -10.12 2.35 12.78
CA THR A 122 -10.11 3.56 13.61
C THR A 122 -9.58 4.75 12.81
N ALA A 123 -8.27 4.84 12.64
CA ALA A 123 -7.63 5.93 11.89
C ALA A 123 -7.49 5.64 10.39
N THR A 124 -7.50 4.36 10.01
CA THR A 124 -7.37 3.93 8.62
C THR A 124 -8.46 2.95 8.20
N TYR A 125 -8.51 2.61 6.91
CA TYR A 125 -9.49 1.69 6.36
C TYR A 125 -9.40 0.30 7.00
N ALA A 126 -10.53 -0.26 7.43
CA ALA A 126 -10.61 -1.56 8.09
C ALA A 126 -10.07 -2.73 7.23
N GLY A 127 -10.13 -2.60 5.90
CA GLY A 127 -9.61 -3.57 4.94
C GLY A 127 -8.09 -3.53 4.77
N GLY A 128 -7.40 -2.55 5.37
CA GLY A 128 -5.96 -2.36 5.26
C GLY A 128 -5.56 -1.39 4.15
N ARG A 129 -4.26 -1.35 3.88
CA ARG A 129 -3.60 -0.47 2.91
C ARG A 129 -2.67 -1.27 2.00
N TYR A 130 -2.28 -0.66 0.88
CA TYR A 130 -1.30 -1.22 -0.03
C TYR A 130 0.02 -0.48 0.09
N LEU A 131 1.10 -1.22 0.24
CA LEU A 131 2.47 -0.71 0.26
C LEU A 131 3.13 -0.88 -1.11
N ILE A 132 2.88 -2.02 -1.76
CA ILE A 132 3.30 -2.29 -3.14
C ILE A 132 2.09 -2.79 -3.95
N ASP A 133 1.92 -2.22 -5.13
CA ASP A 133 1.01 -2.68 -6.19
C ASP A 133 1.68 -2.33 -7.53
N SER A 134 2.61 -3.19 -7.97
CA SER A 134 3.43 -2.89 -9.15
C SER A 134 2.63 -2.93 -10.44
N VAL A 135 1.47 -3.60 -10.48
CA VAL A 135 0.53 -3.55 -11.62
C VAL A 135 0.05 -2.13 -11.85
N LYS A 136 -0.15 -1.36 -10.78
CA LYS A 136 -0.47 0.07 -10.84
C LYS A 136 0.77 0.97 -10.77
N SER A 137 1.98 0.36 -10.81
CA SER A 137 3.27 1.04 -10.66
C SER A 137 3.48 1.68 -9.28
N ALA A 138 2.72 1.29 -8.27
CA ALA A 138 2.95 1.69 -6.89
C ALA A 138 4.10 0.84 -6.31
N PHE A 139 5.33 1.25 -6.61
CA PHE A 139 6.56 0.57 -6.24
C PHE A 139 7.72 1.57 -6.14
N LEU A 140 8.36 1.64 -5.00
CA LEU A 140 9.44 2.59 -4.71
C LEU A 140 10.83 2.09 -5.12
N GLY A 141 10.89 0.91 -5.76
CA GLY A 141 12.13 0.35 -6.27
C GLY A 141 12.90 -0.47 -5.24
N ILE A 142 14.12 -0.80 -5.64
CA ILE A 142 15.07 -1.59 -4.88
C ILE A 142 16.25 -0.67 -4.53
N SER A 143 16.78 -0.80 -3.33
CA SER A 143 17.98 -0.10 -2.88
C SER A 143 19.25 -0.74 -3.47
N GLU A 144 20.37 -0.02 -3.35
CA GLU A 144 21.65 -0.48 -3.92
C GLU A 144 22.13 -1.83 -3.34
N ASN A 145 21.73 -2.16 -2.12
CA ASN A 145 22.05 -3.43 -1.46
C ASN A 145 21.06 -4.57 -1.81
N GLY A 146 20.09 -4.33 -2.71
CA GLY A 146 19.10 -5.33 -3.13
C GLY A 146 17.85 -5.44 -2.27
N ALA A 147 17.70 -4.62 -1.22
CA ALA A 147 16.50 -4.60 -0.40
C ALA A 147 15.36 -3.85 -1.09
N LEU A 148 14.12 -4.31 -0.91
CA LEU A 148 12.93 -3.56 -1.33
C LEU A 148 12.74 -2.31 -0.46
N ARG A 149 12.45 -1.18 -1.07
CA ARG A 149 12.08 0.05 -0.36
C ARG A 149 10.63 -0.03 0.07
N LEU A 150 10.42 0.02 1.38
CA LEU A 150 9.12 -0.16 2.04
C LEU A 150 8.80 1.10 2.86
N ASP A 151 8.60 2.23 2.17
CA ASP A 151 8.24 3.47 2.85
C ASP A 151 6.72 3.54 3.05
N PHE A 152 6.25 3.27 4.27
CA PHE A 152 4.84 3.27 4.63
C PHE A 152 4.18 4.65 4.50
N ASN A 153 4.96 5.73 4.44
CA ASN A 153 4.42 7.07 4.17
C ASN A 153 3.75 7.18 2.79
N TYR A 154 4.10 6.27 1.88
CA TYR A 154 3.51 6.16 0.55
C TYR A 154 2.39 5.12 0.44
N SER A 155 2.03 4.48 1.56
CA SER A 155 0.92 3.51 1.57
C SER A 155 -0.43 4.20 1.35
N TYR A 156 -1.36 3.48 0.71
CA TYR A 156 -2.62 4.05 0.28
C TYR A 156 -3.79 3.08 0.42
N PHE A 157 -5.00 3.63 0.43
CA PHE A 157 -6.22 2.85 0.48
C PHE A 157 -6.52 2.17 -0.85
N PRO A 158 -7.00 0.92 -0.83
CA PRO A 158 -7.58 0.29 -2.01
C PRO A 158 -8.83 1.05 -2.48
N SER A 159 -9.19 0.93 -3.76
CA SER A 159 -10.34 1.64 -4.34
C SER A 159 -11.66 1.34 -3.63
N CYS A 160 -11.82 0.12 -3.09
CA CYS A 160 -13.01 -0.28 -2.33
C CYS A 160 -13.17 0.46 -0.97
N ALA A 161 -12.15 1.15 -0.51
CA ALA A 161 -12.26 2.04 0.64
C ALA A 161 -13.06 3.32 0.32
N HIS A 162 -13.12 3.70 -0.95
CA HIS A 162 -13.77 4.92 -1.43
C HIS A 162 -15.09 4.63 -2.15
N ASP A 163 -15.25 3.42 -2.70
CA ASP A 163 -16.40 3.06 -3.51
C ASP A 163 -16.60 1.54 -3.45
N ASP A 164 -17.72 1.12 -2.89
CA ASP A 164 -18.10 -0.29 -2.67
C ASP A 164 -18.35 -1.08 -3.96
N ARG A 165 -18.45 -0.39 -5.11
CA ARG A 165 -18.51 -1.03 -6.43
C ARG A 165 -17.20 -1.72 -6.82
N TYR A 166 -16.08 -1.31 -6.20
CA TYR A 166 -14.79 -1.94 -6.44
C TYR A 166 -14.58 -3.14 -5.52
N ILE A 167 -14.13 -4.24 -6.07
CA ILE A 167 -13.68 -5.39 -5.32
C ILE A 167 -12.15 -5.41 -5.38
N CYS A 168 -11.54 -5.38 -4.20
CA CYS A 168 -10.09 -5.30 -4.07
C CYS A 168 -9.58 -6.50 -3.26
N PRO A 169 -8.40 -7.04 -3.59
CA PRO A 169 -7.74 -8.03 -2.74
C PRO A 169 -7.34 -7.36 -1.42
N LEU A 170 -7.92 -7.82 -0.32
CA LEU A 170 -7.59 -7.32 1.02
C LEU A 170 -6.38 -8.05 1.58
N SER A 171 -5.77 -7.46 2.61
CA SER A 171 -4.62 -8.06 3.26
C SER A 171 -4.95 -9.40 3.92
N PRO A 172 -4.22 -10.47 3.61
CA PRO A 172 -4.28 -11.73 4.35
C PRO A 172 -3.81 -11.57 5.81
N LEU A 173 -4.16 -12.55 6.66
CA LEU A 173 -3.90 -12.48 8.10
C LEU A 173 -2.42 -12.39 8.44
N GLU A 174 -1.55 -13.05 7.69
CA GLU A 174 -0.11 -13.04 7.90
C GLU A 174 0.54 -11.66 7.70
N ASN A 175 -0.14 -10.74 7.01
CA ASN A 175 0.26 -9.34 6.86
C ASN A 175 -0.52 -8.40 7.81
N THR A 176 -0.91 -8.91 8.98
CA THR A 176 -1.54 -8.10 10.02
C THR A 176 -0.50 -7.74 11.08
N LEU A 177 -0.10 -6.47 11.09
CA LEU A 177 0.90 -5.92 11.98
C LEU A 177 0.27 -5.57 13.34
N PRO A 178 0.86 -5.98 14.47
CA PRO A 178 0.36 -5.65 15.80
C PRO A 178 0.60 -4.18 16.20
N VAL A 179 1.41 -3.44 15.45
CA VAL A 179 1.78 -2.05 15.71
C VAL A 179 0.86 -1.08 14.99
N PHE A 180 0.74 0.16 15.49
CA PHE A 180 0.04 1.25 14.83
C PHE A 180 0.99 1.96 13.85
N ILE A 181 0.70 1.92 12.56
CA ILE A 181 1.51 2.57 11.51
C ILE A 181 0.95 3.98 11.24
N ALA A 182 1.48 4.96 11.98
CA ALA A 182 1.15 6.37 11.78
C ALA A 182 1.90 6.94 10.55
N ALA A 183 1.62 6.42 9.38
CA ALA A 183 2.21 6.81 8.10
C ALA A 183 1.26 6.47 6.94
N GLY A 184 1.32 7.21 5.82
CA GLY A 184 0.49 6.99 4.63
C GLY A 184 -0.93 7.54 4.74
N GLU A 185 -1.85 7.03 3.93
CA GLU A 185 -3.26 7.48 3.92
C GLU A 185 -3.99 7.15 5.23
N CYS A 186 -4.80 8.11 5.70
CA CYS A 186 -5.68 8.00 6.87
C CYS A 186 -7.00 8.73 6.60
N TRP A 187 -8.02 8.48 7.46
CA TRP A 187 -9.32 9.15 7.32
C TRP A 187 -9.31 10.60 7.82
N HIS A 188 -8.58 10.87 8.91
CA HIS A 188 -8.52 12.21 9.51
C HIS A 188 -7.08 12.48 10.01
N GLN A 189 -6.60 13.70 9.82
CA GLN A 189 -5.27 14.11 10.29
C GLN A 189 -5.18 14.20 11.83
N ASP A 190 -6.30 14.45 12.50
CA ASP A 190 -6.36 14.73 13.94
C ASP A 190 -6.33 13.47 14.83
N THR A 191 -6.22 12.28 14.26
CA THR A 191 -6.30 11.01 15.02
C THR A 191 -4.95 10.59 15.63
N VAL A 192 -3.93 11.44 15.59
CA VAL A 192 -2.61 11.17 16.18
C VAL A 192 -2.15 12.36 17.00
N ALA A 193 -2.95 12.70 18.01
CA ALA A 193 -2.51 13.46 19.17
C ALA A 193 -2.81 12.61 20.42
N CYS A 194 -1.92 11.71 20.74
CA CYS A 194 -1.72 11.15 22.07
C CYS A 194 -0.26 10.73 22.22
#